data_8f8db156c64133f66f1e60fbca44d27f
#
_entry.id   8f8db156c64133f66f1e60fbca44d27f
#
_cell.length_a   1.000
_cell.length_b   1.000
_cell.length_c   1.000
_cell.angle_alpha   90.00
_cell.angle_beta   90.00
_cell.angle_gamma   90.00
#
_symmetry.space_group_name_H-M   'P 1'
#
loop_
_entity.id
_entity.type
_entity.pdbx_description
1 polymer ?
#
loop_
_entity_poly.entity_id
_entity_poly.type
_entity_poly.pdbx_seq_one_letter_code
_entity_poly.pdbx_strand_id
1 'polypeptide(L)'
;YRHILEKLMIVAEWLEETECIEKVECGEHLEKQNEEGYKEEHIECNKVIAPLGEIKGKLFKQRECYKRITVVTQYEEIEQAARSLGVNVYINPHPDEGISSSLKIGLKANLDVDACLFTVSDQPWLTIATIRQLITLLKTSGKGIACVSCEGKLGNPCIFTKKYYDSLLSINGDKGGKAVITAHRDDTAVLKVNDVKELTDMDVKL
;
A
#
# COMPACT_ATOMS: atom_id res chain seq x y z
N TYR A 1 -16.53 -5.34 9.84
CA TYR A 1 -15.36 -4.41 9.84
C TYR A 1 -14.05 -5.15 9.57
N ARG A 2 -13.82 -6.36 10.15
CA ARG A 2 -12.61 -7.16 9.93
C ARG A 2 -12.36 -7.42 8.44
N HIS A 3 -13.42 -7.71 7.66
CA HIS A 3 -13.32 -7.97 6.22
C HIS A 3 -13.03 -6.72 5.36
N ILE A 4 -13.30 -5.51 5.87
CA ILE A 4 -13.12 -4.27 5.10
C ILE A 4 -11.63 -3.94 4.95
N LEU A 5 -10.84 -4.11 6.01
CA LEU A 5 -9.42 -3.78 6.01
C LEU A 5 -8.55 -4.86 5.35
N GLU A 6 -8.93 -6.14 5.50
CA GLU A 6 -8.15 -7.29 5.03
C GLU A 6 -8.02 -7.38 3.50
N LYS A 7 -8.90 -6.73 2.73
CA LYS A 7 -8.97 -6.88 1.26
C LYS A 7 -8.59 -5.63 0.47
N LEU A 8 -8.20 -4.56 1.15
CA LEU A 8 -7.74 -3.35 0.49
C LEU A 8 -6.28 -3.49 0.10
N MET A 9 -6.00 -3.50 -1.20
CA MET A 9 -4.64 -3.52 -1.72
C MET A 9 -4.27 -2.17 -2.30
N ILE A 10 -3.09 -1.70 -1.96
CA ILE A 10 -2.49 -0.50 -2.51
C ILE A 10 -1.30 -0.92 -3.38
N VAL A 11 -1.33 -0.52 -4.63
CA VAL A 11 -0.24 -0.71 -5.59
C VAL A 11 0.32 0.66 -5.93
N ALA A 12 1.63 0.83 -5.84
CA ALA A 12 2.25 2.12 -6.04
C ALA A 12 3.52 2.05 -6.87
N GLU A 13 3.71 3.04 -7.73
CA GLU A 13 4.96 3.40 -8.39
C GLU A 13 5.63 4.48 -7.55
N TRP A 14 6.92 4.35 -7.23
CA TRP A 14 7.62 5.35 -6.41
C TRP A 14 8.21 6.49 -7.23
N LEU A 15 8.41 7.63 -6.57
CA LEU A 15 9.12 8.78 -7.10
C LEU A 15 10.64 8.55 -7.06
N GLU A 16 11.36 9.14 -8.01
CA GLU A 16 12.81 9.27 -7.93
C GLU A 16 13.17 10.17 -6.74
N GLU A 17 14.37 9.94 -6.14
CA GLU A 17 14.77 10.65 -4.92
C GLU A 17 14.77 12.19 -5.08
N THR A 18 15.14 12.70 -6.24
CA THR A 18 15.12 14.13 -6.56
C THR A 18 13.69 14.72 -6.58
N GLU A 19 12.72 13.99 -7.12
CA GLU A 19 11.31 14.43 -7.13
C GLU A 19 10.68 14.37 -5.73
N CYS A 20 11.16 13.47 -4.87
CA CYS A 20 10.66 13.33 -3.51
C CYS A 20 11.08 14.52 -2.62
N ILE A 21 12.30 15.05 -2.80
CA ILE A 21 12.82 16.18 -2.02
C ILE A 21 12.09 17.47 -2.37
N GLU A 22 11.85 17.74 -3.65
CA GLU A 22 11.12 18.94 -4.09
C GLU A 22 9.67 19.00 -3.59
N LYS A 23 9.02 17.83 -3.42
CA LYS A 23 7.64 17.77 -2.92
C LYS A 23 7.52 17.86 -1.40
N VAL A 24 8.56 17.50 -0.65
CA VAL A 24 8.60 17.68 0.81
C VAL A 24 8.65 19.17 1.16
N GLU A 25 9.42 19.97 0.44
CA GLU A 25 9.44 21.42 0.62
C GLU A 25 8.11 22.10 0.28
N CYS A 26 7.36 21.54 -0.67
CA CYS A 26 6.02 22.02 -1.03
C CYS A 26 4.95 21.61 0.00
N GLY A 27 5.13 20.48 0.69
CA GLY A 27 4.20 19.95 1.70
C GLY A 27 4.13 20.82 2.98
N GLU A 28 5.25 21.40 3.39
CA GLU A 28 5.28 22.30 4.55
C GLU A 28 4.47 23.59 4.33
N HIS A 29 4.27 24.02 3.09
CA HIS A 29 3.44 25.16 2.75
C HIS A 29 1.94 24.83 2.69
N LEU A 30 1.56 23.56 2.50
CA LEU A 30 0.16 23.12 2.47
C LEU A 30 -0.42 22.87 3.86
N GLU A 31 0.40 22.48 4.85
CA GLU A 31 -0.07 22.34 6.24
C GLU A 31 -0.54 23.67 6.87
N LYS A 32 0.04 24.79 6.46
CA LYS A 32 -0.37 26.12 6.97
C LYS A 32 -1.66 26.67 6.37
N GLN A 33 -2.16 26.12 5.27
CA GLN A 33 -3.41 26.57 4.64
C GLN A 33 -4.65 25.75 5.06
N ASN A 34 -4.49 24.61 5.73
CA ASN A 34 -5.60 23.71 6.10
C ASN A 34 -6.18 23.98 7.51
N GLU A 35 -5.65 24.92 8.28
CA GLU A 35 -6.18 25.23 9.62
C GLU A 35 -7.40 26.18 9.63
N GLU A 36 -7.78 26.76 8.50
CA GLU A 36 -8.87 27.77 8.45
C GLU A 36 -10.02 27.39 7.51
N GLY A 37 -10.62 26.20 7.53
CA GLY A 37 -11.72 26.07 6.60
C GLY A 37 -12.66 24.90 6.62
N TYR A 38 -12.66 23.99 7.56
CA TYR A 38 -13.69 22.94 7.62
C TYR A 38 -14.54 23.04 8.88
N LYS A 39 -15.73 23.63 8.74
CA LYS A 39 -16.82 23.45 9.71
C LYS A 39 -17.32 22.02 9.62
N GLU A 40 -17.24 21.31 10.75
CA GLU A 40 -17.84 19.98 10.93
C GLU A 40 -19.37 20.09 10.82
N GLU A 41 -19.93 19.51 9.76
CA GLU A 41 -21.34 19.12 9.78
C GLU A 41 -21.43 17.73 10.43
N HIS A 42 -22.09 17.70 11.58
CA HIS A 42 -22.37 16.48 12.34
C HIS A 42 -23.31 15.55 11.55
N ILE A 43 -22.75 14.48 11.01
CA ILE A 43 -23.52 13.31 10.60
C ILE A 43 -23.17 12.18 11.56
N GLU A 44 -24.21 11.64 12.23
CA GLU A 44 -24.09 10.51 13.15
C GLU A 44 -23.66 9.21 12.44
N CYS A 45 -22.38 9.11 12.07
CA CYS A 45 -21.77 7.92 11.52
C CYS A 45 -20.43 7.60 12.19
N ASN A 46 -20.37 7.76 13.51
CA ASN A 46 -19.14 7.66 14.31
C ASN A 46 -18.48 6.28 14.34
N LYS A 47 -19.07 5.23 13.73
CA LYS A 47 -18.50 3.87 13.71
C LYS A 47 -17.80 3.48 12.40
N VAL A 48 -18.05 4.22 11.30
CA VAL A 48 -17.45 3.94 9.98
C VAL A 48 -16.31 4.91 9.65
N ILE A 49 -16.27 6.07 10.31
CA ILE A 49 -15.36 7.18 9.99
C ILE A 49 -13.93 6.94 10.48
N ALA A 50 -13.73 6.23 11.59
CA ALA A 50 -12.39 5.99 12.13
C ALA A 50 -11.48 5.19 11.15
N PRO A 51 -11.91 4.06 10.59
CA PRO A 51 -11.13 3.34 9.58
C PRO A 51 -10.86 4.17 8.32
N LEU A 52 -11.83 4.96 7.85
CA LEU A 52 -11.65 5.83 6.68
C LEU A 52 -10.68 6.98 6.95
N GLY A 53 -10.68 7.53 8.16
CA GLY A 53 -9.73 8.55 8.60
C GLY A 53 -8.29 8.01 8.63
N GLU A 54 -8.11 6.78 9.09
CA GLU A 54 -6.80 6.10 9.11
C GLU A 54 -6.33 5.77 7.70
N ILE A 55 -7.21 5.29 6.82
CA ILE A 55 -6.91 5.05 5.39
C ILE A 55 -6.53 6.37 4.71
N LYS A 56 -7.27 7.46 4.96
CA LYS A 56 -6.91 8.80 4.47
C LYS A 56 -5.53 9.21 4.92
N GLY A 57 -5.24 9.10 6.21
CA GLY A 57 -3.94 9.47 6.77
C GLY A 57 -2.80 8.64 6.19
N LYS A 58 -3.02 7.35 5.99
CA LYS A 58 -2.02 6.44 5.42
C LYS A 58 -1.75 6.74 3.95
N LEU A 59 -2.79 6.87 3.13
CA LEU A 59 -2.67 7.22 1.71
C LEU A 59 -2.01 8.58 1.52
N PHE A 60 -2.36 9.57 2.36
CA PHE A 60 -1.78 10.90 2.29
C PHE A 60 -0.29 10.89 2.67
N LYS A 61 0.09 10.23 3.76
CA LYS A 61 1.50 10.09 4.16
C LYS A 61 2.34 9.33 3.13
N GLN A 62 1.75 8.35 2.45
CA GLN A 62 2.46 7.56 1.44
C GLN A 62 2.62 8.31 0.10
N ARG A 63 1.73 9.27 -0.22
CA ARG A 63 1.73 10.01 -1.48
C ARG A 63 3.04 10.75 -1.77
N GLU A 64 3.76 11.16 -0.74
CA GLU A 64 5.06 11.84 -0.87
C GLU A 64 6.15 10.95 -1.47
N CYS A 65 5.99 9.62 -1.39
CA CYS A 65 6.97 8.65 -1.87
C CYS A 65 6.60 8.02 -3.22
N TYR A 66 5.39 8.30 -3.75
CA TYR A 66 4.87 7.60 -4.90
C TYR A 66 4.43 8.53 -6.03
N LYS A 67 4.77 8.15 -7.25
CA LYS A 67 4.31 8.79 -8.48
C LYS A 67 2.85 8.44 -8.78
N ARG A 68 2.46 7.19 -8.54
CA ARG A 68 1.12 6.67 -8.76
C ARG A 68 0.68 5.80 -7.59
N ILE A 69 -0.55 5.98 -7.15
CA ILE A 69 -1.19 5.11 -6.16
C ILE A 69 -2.47 4.54 -6.77
N THR A 70 -2.63 3.23 -6.65
CA THR A 70 -3.81 2.50 -7.07
C THR A 70 -4.39 1.74 -5.88
N VAL A 71 -5.65 1.99 -5.58
CA VAL A 71 -6.41 1.30 -4.54
C VAL A 71 -7.32 0.28 -5.20
N VAL A 72 -7.33 -0.94 -4.68
CA VAL A 72 -8.28 -1.98 -5.09
C VAL A 72 -9.14 -2.33 -3.90
N THR A 73 -10.45 -2.21 -4.04
CA THR A 73 -11.42 -2.45 -2.96
C THR A 73 -12.68 -3.10 -3.49
N GLN A 74 -13.50 -3.66 -2.61
CA GLN A 74 -14.86 -4.13 -2.91
C GLN A 74 -15.93 -3.21 -2.30
N TYR A 75 -15.53 -2.18 -1.54
CA TYR A 75 -16.42 -1.33 -0.74
C TYR A 75 -16.56 0.06 -1.36
N GLU A 76 -17.80 0.47 -1.56
CA GLU A 76 -18.13 1.76 -2.17
C GLU A 76 -17.65 2.94 -1.32
N GLU A 77 -17.73 2.84 0.00
CA GLU A 77 -17.28 3.89 0.93
C GLU A 77 -15.77 4.12 0.81
N ILE A 78 -14.99 3.06 0.61
CA ILE A 78 -13.54 3.17 0.41
C ILE A 78 -13.26 3.74 -0.98
N GLU A 79 -14.01 3.33 -2.01
CA GLU A 79 -13.90 3.89 -3.35
C GLU A 79 -14.10 5.41 -3.32
N GLN A 80 -15.18 5.88 -2.72
CA GLN A 80 -15.49 7.31 -2.61
C GLN A 80 -14.39 8.07 -1.87
N ALA A 81 -13.93 7.55 -0.73
CA ALA A 81 -12.86 8.15 0.06
C ALA A 81 -11.54 8.23 -0.73
N ALA A 82 -11.16 7.16 -1.42
CA ALA A 82 -9.92 7.12 -2.19
C ALA A 82 -9.98 8.05 -3.43
N ARG A 83 -11.12 8.07 -4.13
CA ARG A 83 -11.35 9.02 -5.24
C ARG A 83 -11.27 10.47 -4.78
N SER A 84 -11.78 10.81 -3.61
CA SER A 84 -11.69 12.16 -3.04
C SER A 84 -10.24 12.60 -2.77
N LEU A 85 -9.32 11.64 -2.62
CA LEU A 85 -7.88 11.88 -2.47
C LEU A 85 -7.13 11.96 -3.80
N GLY A 86 -7.83 11.81 -4.93
CA GLY A 86 -7.24 11.86 -6.26
C GLY A 86 -6.32 10.67 -6.59
N VAL A 87 -6.54 9.51 -5.97
CA VAL A 87 -5.83 8.27 -6.30
C VAL A 87 -6.66 7.39 -7.25
N ASN A 88 -6.00 6.52 -8.00
CA ASN A 88 -6.68 5.57 -8.88
C ASN A 88 -7.41 4.51 -8.03
N VAL A 89 -8.64 4.19 -8.40
CA VAL A 89 -9.44 3.18 -7.68
C VAL A 89 -10.04 2.19 -8.64
N TYR A 90 -9.93 0.92 -8.30
CA TYR A 90 -10.54 -0.20 -9.02
C TYR A 90 -11.38 -1.04 -8.05
N ILE A 91 -12.59 -1.36 -8.48
CA ILE A 91 -13.46 -2.26 -7.72
C ILE A 91 -13.08 -3.71 -8.03
N ASN A 92 -12.96 -4.53 -6.98
CA ASN A 92 -12.83 -5.97 -7.12
C ASN A 92 -14.23 -6.62 -7.13
N PRO A 93 -14.70 -7.12 -8.28
CA PRO A 93 -16.02 -7.74 -8.38
C PRO A 93 -16.04 -9.18 -7.84
N HIS A 94 -14.85 -9.79 -7.60
CA HIS A 94 -14.69 -11.18 -7.19
C HIS A 94 -13.80 -11.29 -5.94
N PRO A 95 -14.19 -10.68 -4.80
CA PRO A 95 -13.39 -10.74 -3.58
C PRO A 95 -13.32 -12.14 -2.95
N ASP A 96 -14.29 -13.00 -3.25
CA ASP A 96 -14.38 -14.41 -2.88
C ASP A 96 -13.27 -15.27 -3.51
N GLU A 97 -12.65 -14.84 -4.60
CA GLU A 97 -11.48 -15.49 -5.21
C GLU A 97 -10.18 -15.29 -4.40
N GLY A 98 -10.25 -14.61 -3.25
CA GLY A 98 -9.13 -14.37 -2.36
C GLY A 98 -8.28 -13.16 -2.74
N ILE A 99 -7.18 -12.96 -1.99
CA ILE A 99 -6.31 -11.77 -2.14
C ILE A 99 -5.66 -11.66 -3.52
N SER A 100 -5.48 -12.79 -4.22
CA SER A 100 -4.89 -12.80 -5.56
C SER A 100 -5.72 -12.03 -6.58
N SER A 101 -7.05 -11.99 -6.43
CA SER A 101 -7.93 -11.24 -7.34
C SER A 101 -7.65 -9.73 -7.26
N SER A 102 -7.57 -9.18 -6.03
CA SER A 102 -7.23 -7.77 -5.81
C SER A 102 -5.81 -7.43 -6.29
N LEU A 103 -4.83 -8.32 -6.03
CA LEU A 103 -3.46 -8.15 -6.50
C LEU A 103 -3.39 -8.06 -8.02
N LYS A 104 -4.08 -8.96 -8.72
CA LYS A 104 -4.12 -8.97 -10.19
C LYS A 104 -4.76 -7.71 -10.77
N ILE A 105 -5.85 -7.23 -10.19
CA ILE A 105 -6.52 -5.99 -10.62
C ILE A 105 -5.55 -4.82 -10.47
N GLY A 106 -4.94 -4.67 -9.29
CA GLY A 106 -3.99 -3.60 -9.04
C GLY A 106 -2.76 -3.66 -9.93
N LEU A 107 -2.22 -4.86 -10.18
CA LEU A 107 -1.09 -5.04 -11.09
C LEU A 107 -1.44 -4.71 -12.54
N LYS A 108 -2.60 -5.20 -13.04
CA LYS A 108 -3.05 -4.92 -14.41
C LYS A 108 -3.22 -3.42 -14.69
N ALA A 109 -3.60 -2.65 -13.68
CA ALA A 109 -3.70 -1.19 -13.76
C ALA A 109 -2.34 -0.48 -13.81
N ASN A 110 -1.22 -1.20 -13.58
CA ASN A 110 0.13 -0.66 -13.46
C ASN A 110 1.19 -1.47 -14.24
N LEU A 111 0.82 -2.11 -15.35
CA LEU A 111 1.76 -2.92 -16.15
C LEU A 111 2.83 -2.09 -16.89
N ASP A 112 2.60 -0.78 -17.00
CA ASP A 112 3.49 0.17 -17.66
C ASP A 112 4.68 0.60 -16.79
N VAL A 113 4.65 0.32 -15.48
CA VAL A 113 5.73 0.70 -14.56
C VAL A 113 6.77 -0.41 -14.40
N ASP A 114 8.01 -0.03 -14.08
CA ASP A 114 9.14 -0.97 -13.96
C ASP A 114 9.09 -1.80 -12.67
N ALA A 115 8.44 -1.29 -11.64
CA ALA A 115 8.22 -2.02 -10.41
C ALA A 115 6.99 -1.49 -9.64
N CYS A 116 6.31 -2.40 -8.93
CA CYS A 116 5.17 -2.11 -8.08
C CYS A 116 5.45 -2.45 -6.62
N LEU A 117 5.09 -1.54 -5.73
CA LEU A 117 5.01 -1.80 -4.31
C LEU A 117 3.57 -2.22 -3.96
N PHE A 118 3.45 -3.32 -3.24
CA PHE A 118 2.19 -3.83 -2.72
C PHE A 118 2.17 -3.68 -1.20
N THR A 119 1.13 -3.07 -0.68
CA THR A 119 0.90 -2.92 0.75
C THR A 119 -0.58 -3.14 1.07
N VAL A 120 -0.86 -3.39 2.33
CA VAL A 120 -2.21 -3.57 2.88
C VAL A 120 -2.56 -2.37 3.74
N SER A 121 -3.85 -2.11 3.92
CA SER A 121 -4.31 -0.92 4.67
C SER A 121 -4.43 -1.15 6.18
N ASP A 122 -4.40 -2.40 6.61
CA ASP A 122 -4.54 -2.82 8.01
C ASP A 122 -3.27 -2.72 8.85
N GLN A 123 -2.17 -2.18 8.28
CA GLN A 123 -0.91 -1.89 8.98
C GLN A 123 -0.73 -0.38 9.22
N PRO A 124 -1.46 0.24 10.15
CA PRO A 124 -1.49 1.71 10.30
C PRO A 124 -0.18 2.29 10.84
N TRP A 125 0.65 1.48 11.48
CA TRP A 125 1.93 1.91 12.06
C TRP A 125 3.12 1.81 11.09
N LEU A 126 2.92 1.28 9.88
CA LEU A 126 3.96 1.24 8.86
C LEU A 126 4.45 2.65 8.56
N THR A 127 5.78 2.86 8.66
CA THR A 127 6.38 4.18 8.50
C THR A 127 6.83 4.45 7.06
N ILE A 128 6.87 5.73 6.71
CA ILE A 128 7.46 6.18 5.42
C ILE A 128 8.95 5.83 5.36
N ALA A 129 9.64 5.89 6.50
CA ALA A 129 11.06 5.54 6.58
C ALA A 129 11.31 4.09 6.16
N THR A 130 10.50 3.15 6.64
CA THR A 130 10.57 1.72 6.25
C THR A 130 10.32 1.54 4.76
N ILE A 131 9.34 2.25 4.19
CA ILE A 131 9.06 2.19 2.76
C ILE A 131 10.24 2.73 1.94
N ARG A 132 10.82 3.87 2.30
CA ARG A 132 12.00 4.44 1.64
C ARG A 132 13.20 3.48 1.70
N GLN A 133 13.46 2.89 2.87
CA GLN A 133 14.52 1.90 3.02
C GLN A 133 14.29 0.68 2.14
N LEU A 134 13.04 0.20 2.02
CA LEU A 134 12.71 -0.93 1.17
C LEU A 134 12.94 -0.62 -0.32
N ILE A 135 12.56 0.57 -0.78
CA ILE A 135 12.81 1.04 -2.15
C ILE A 135 14.32 1.13 -2.41
N THR A 136 15.07 1.76 -1.49
CA THR A 136 16.53 1.87 -1.59
C THR A 136 17.18 0.49 -1.64
N LEU A 137 16.72 -0.45 -0.79
CA LEU A 137 17.23 -1.81 -0.77
C LEU A 137 17.00 -2.52 -2.12
N LEU A 138 15.83 -2.39 -2.74
CA LEU A 138 15.59 -2.95 -4.07
C LEU A 138 16.57 -2.38 -5.09
N LYS A 139 16.72 -1.04 -5.14
CA LYS A 139 17.60 -0.34 -6.10
C LYS A 139 19.08 -0.75 -5.95
N THR A 140 19.56 -0.94 -4.72
CA THR A 140 20.98 -1.19 -4.44
C THR A 140 21.36 -2.68 -4.43
N SER A 141 20.41 -3.57 -4.20
CA SER A 141 20.67 -5.01 -4.09
C SER A 141 20.89 -5.72 -5.43
N GLY A 142 20.47 -5.11 -6.54
CA GLY A 142 20.42 -5.77 -7.85
C GLY A 142 19.40 -6.91 -7.94
N LYS A 143 18.50 -7.03 -6.94
CA LYS A 143 17.45 -8.06 -6.88
C LYS A 143 16.18 -7.60 -7.57
N GLY A 144 15.37 -8.56 -8.02
CA GLY A 144 14.08 -8.27 -8.65
C GLY A 144 12.91 -8.17 -7.68
N ILE A 145 13.10 -8.56 -6.42
CA ILE A 145 12.08 -8.52 -5.36
C ILE A 145 12.69 -7.89 -4.11
N ALA A 146 11.90 -7.09 -3.39
CA ALA A 146 12.21 -6.69 -2.01
C ALA A 146 10.98 -6.87 -1.12
N CYS A 147 11.19 -7.28 0.13
CA CYS A 147 10.13 -7.39 1.12
C CYS A 147 10.65 -7.07 2.51
N VAL A 148 9.74 -6.79 3.43
CA VAL A 148 10.08 -6.62 4.84
C VAL A 148 10.03 -7.95 5.58
N SER A 149 10.77 -8.03 6.68
CA SER A 149 10.65 -9.14 7.64
C SER A 149 10.73 -8.61 9.06
N CYS A 150 9.97 -9.23 9.96
CA CYS A 150 10.07 -9.05 11.39
C CYS A 150 10.07 -10.42 12.07
N GLU A 151 10.96 -10.64 13.02
CA GLU A 151 11.10 -11.92 13.74
C GLU A 151 11.20 -13.14 12.80
N GLY A 152 11.85 -12.97 11.65
CA GLY A 152 12.04 -14.05 10.65
C GLY A 152 10.81 -14.33 9.78
N LYS A 153 9.70 -13.64 9.97
CA LYS A 153 8.51 -13.76 9.13
C LYS A 153 8.52 -12.68 8.06
N LEU A 154 8.34 -13.09 6.79
CA LEU A 154 8.17 -12.18 5.67
C LEU A 154 6.76 -11.58 5.67
N GLY A 155 6.67 -10.27 5.37
CA GLY A 155 5.44 -9.50 5.40
C GLY A 155 5.33 -8.44 4.31
N ASN A 156 4.25 -7.67 4.39
CA ASN A 156 4.04 -6.47 3.60
C ASN A 156 4.66 -5.26 4.33
N PRO A 157 5.11 -4.24 3.57
CA PRO A 157 5.06 -4.11 2.12
C PRO A 157 6.08 -4.99 1.38
N CYS A 158 5.78 -5.27 0.12
CA CYS A 158 6.71 -5.94 -0.79
C CYS A 158 6.74 -5.25 -2.15
N ILE A 159 7.88 -5.31 -2.82
CA ILE A 159 8.10 -4.70 -4.14
C ILE A 159 8.50 -5.79 -5.13
N PHE A 160 7.93 -5.74 -6.32
CA PHE A 160 8.28 -6.61 -7.43
C PHE A 160 8.61 -5.77 -8.66
N THR A 161 9.74 -6.07 -9.28
CA THR A 161 10.05 -5.54 -10.61
C THR A 161 9.21 -6.22 -11.68
N LYS A 162 9.12 -5.59 -12.85
CA LYS A 162 8.37 -6.08 -14.02
C LYS A 162 8.70 -7.53 -14.39
N LYS A 163 9.91 -7.99 -14.08
CA LYS A 163 10.36 -9.39 -14.24
C LYS A 163 9.40 -10.41 -13.62
N TYR A 164 8.69 -10.05 -12.55
CA TYR A 164 7.82 -10.94 -11.79
C TYR A 164 6.32 -10.73 -12.00
N TYR A 165 5.93 -9.85 -12.94
CA TYR A 165 4.51 -9.54 -13.18
C TYR A 165 3.74 -10.76 -13.67
N ASP A 166 4.29 -11.56 -14.58
CA ASP A 166 3.65 -12.78 -15.06
C ASP A 166 3.49 -13.82 -13.94
N SER A 167 4.48 -13.94 -13.05
CA SER A 167 4.40 -14.81 -11.88
C SER A 167 3.29 -14.36 -10.93
N LEU A 168 3.15 -13.04 -10.69
CA LEU A 168 2.08 -12.47 -9.87
C LEU A 168 0.70 -12.66 -10.52
N LEU A 169 0.60 -12.53 -11.83
CA LEU A 169 -0.66 -12.72 -12.56
C LEU A 169 -1.11 -14.19 -12.59
N SER A 170 -0.19 -15.13 -12.38
CA SER A 170 -0.48 -16.56 -12.36
C SER A 170 -0.95 -17.12 -11.02
N ILE A 171 -0.77 -16.38 -9.90
CA ILE A 171 -1.22 -16.85 -8.57
C ILE A 171 -2.75 -16.86 -8.46
N ASN A 172 -3.29 -17.77 -7.62
CA ASN A 172 -4.73 -17.90 -7.42
C ASN A 172 -5.08 -18.12 -5.94
N GLY A 173 -6.32 -17.79 -5.57
CA GLY A 173 -6.87 -17.96 -4.23
C GLY A 173 -6.23 -17.00 -3.22
N ASP A 174 -6.12 -17.45 -1.98
CA ASP A 174 -5.55 -16.63 -0.88
C ASP A 174 -4.01 -16.58 -0.88
N LYS A 175 -3.40 -16.81 -2.03
CA LYS A 175 -1.98 -16.62 -2.22
C LYS A 175 -1.71 -15.18 -2.68
N GLY A 176 -0.98 -14.44 -1.85
CA GLY A 176 -0.49 -13.11 -2.21
C GLY A 176 0.94 -13.16 -2.77
N GLY A 177 1.58 -11.99 -2.86
CA GLY A 177 2.97 -11.87 -3.31
C GLY A 177 3.98 -12.76 -2.58
N LYS A 178 3.67 -13.18 -1.35
CA LYS A 178 4.51 -14.11 -0.56
C LYS A 178 4.78 -15.44 -1.29
N ALA A 179 3.86 -15.94 -2.11
CA ALA A 179 4.06 -17.16 -2.89
C ALA A 179 5.21 -16.97 -3.91
N VAL A 180 5.24 -15.82 -4.59
CA VAL A 180 6.30 -15.48 -5.54
C VAL A 180 7.64 -15.25 -4.82
N ILE A 181 7.64 -14.55 -3.69
CA ILE A 181 8.83 -14.35 -2.84
C ILE A 181 9.43 -15.70 -2.44
N THR A 182 8.58 -16.64 -2.01
CA THR A 182 9.03 -17.97 -1.55
C THR A 182 9.64 -18.78 -2.68
N ALA A 183 9.09 -18.67 -3.90
CA ALA A 183 9.60 -19.34 -5.10
C ALA A 183 10.91 -18.74 -5.62
N HIS A 184 11.20 -17.46 -5.30
CA HIS A 184 12.34 -16.71 -5.83
C HIS A 184 13.20 -16.07 -4.72
N ARG A 185 13.49 -16.84 -3.67
CA ARG A 185 14.28 -16.36 -2.51
C ARG A 185 15.66 -15.85 -2.89
N ASP A 186 16.29 -16.46 -3.88
CA ASP A 186 17.63 -16.08 -4.34
C ASP A 186 17.65 -14.69 -5.00
N ASP A 187 16.50 -14.23 -5.53
CA ASP A 187 16.35 -12.92 -6.15
C ASP A 187 15.49 -11.96 -5.27
N THR A 188 15.41 -12.25 -3.97
CA THR A 188 14.68 -11.44 -2.99
C THR A 188 15.64 -10.76 -2.00
N ALA A 189 15.56 -9.44 -1.91
CA ALA A 189 16.18 -8.65 -0.85
C ALA A 189 15.21 -8.51 0.33
N VAL A 190 15.70 -8.68 1.56
CA VAL A 190 14.87 -8.66 2.76
C VAL A 190 15.31 -7.54 3.69
N LEU A 191 14.42 -6.57 3.93
CA LEU A 191 14.60 -5.52 4.92
C LEU A 191 14.11 -6.01 6.29
N LYS A 192 15.00 -6.06 7.25
CA LYS A 192 14.63 -6.37 8.64
C LYS A 192 14.04 -5.13 9.31
N VAL A 193 12.81 -5.24 9.78
CA VAL A 193 12.13 -4.23 10.59
C VAL A 193 12.23 -4.65 12.05
N ASN A 194 12.71 -3.75 12.90
CA ASN A 194 12.93 -4.04 14.31
C ASN A 194 11.68 -3.80 15.17
N ASP A 195 10.83 -2.88 14.76
CA ASP A 195 9.57 -2.59 15.45
C ASP A 195 8.45 -3.50 14.88
N VAL A 196 8.11 -4.53 15.66
CA VAL A 196 7.01 -5.47 15.33
C VAL A 196 5.71 -4.73 15.03
N LYS A 197 5.49 -3.60 15.71
CA LYS A 197 4.27 -2.81 15.58
C LYS A 197 4.06 -2.32 14.14
N GLU A 198 5.12 -1.99 13.40
CA GLU A 198 4.99 -1.53 12.01
C GLU A 198 4.33 -2.57 11.09
N LEU A 199 4.53 -3.86 11.38
CA LEU A 199 4.01 -4.97 10.58
C LEU A 199 2.81 -5.67 11.23
N THR A 200 2.28 -5.10 12.30
CA THR A 200 1.11 -5.65 13.00
C THR A 200 -0.16 -5.23 12.29
N ASP A 201 -0.97 -6.20 11.91
CA ASP A 201 -2.28 -5.97 11.35
C ASP A 201 -3.24 -5.49 12.45
N MET A 202 -4.05 -4.49 12.14
CA MET A 202 -5.06 -3.99 13.07
C MET A 202 -6.30 -4.87 13.00
N ASP A 203 -6.30 -5.94 13.80
CA ASP A 203 -7.49 -6.76 14.05
C ASP A 203 -8.48 -5.98 14.91
N VAL A 204 -9.47 -5.35 14.31
CA VAL A 204 -10.60 -4.79 15.05
C VAL A 204 -11.47 -5.95 15.53
N LYS A 205 -11.25 -6.37 16.77
CA LYS A 205 -12.24 -7.22 17.46
C LYS A 205 -13.45 -6.35 17.80
N LEU A 206 -14.56 -6.64 17.17
CA LEU A 206 -15.87 -6.14 17.55
C LEU A 206 -16.37 -6.93 18.76
#